data_da648e207771c9d9a8df774ae1978511
#
_entry.id   da648e207771c9d9a8df774ae1978511
#
_cell.length_a   1.000
_cell.length_b   1.000
_cell.length_c   1.000
_cell.angle_alpha   90.00
_cell.angle_beta   90.00
_cell.angle_gamma   90.00
#
_symmetry.space_group_name_H-M   'P 1'
#
loop_
_entity.id
_entity.type
_entity.pdbx_description
1 polymer ?
#
loop_
_entity_poly.entity_id
_entity_poly.type
_entity_poly.pdbx_seq_one_letter_code
_entity_poly.pdbx_strand_id
1 'polypeptide(L)'
;MKFMTRTDLSALYEQDFVEWTKQNSKLLRRGCFAEVDVEHIAEEIEDMGKEQKHSLERQIIRLMLHLLKYEFQPGKRSRSWLVSMASARIEITRLLRENPSLKRLARQLPAKVYPQAVKLAALQTGLGKKSFPAECPYHFEQIMNEDFPPGSNPEE
;
A
#
# COMPACT_ATOMS: atom_id res chain seq x y z
N MET A 1 42.64 -16.03 -3.01
CA MET A 1 41.25 -15.47 -2.81
C MET A 1 40.78 -14.85 -4.11
N LYS A 2 39.71 -15.38 -4.65
CA LYS A 2 39.14 -14.85 -5.90
C LYS A 2 38.20 -13.68 -5.53
N PHE A 3 38.54 -12.49 -5.96
CA PHE A 3 37.63 -11.35 -5.77
C PHE A 3 36.47 -11.46 -6.76
N MET A 4 35.23 -11.24 -6.29
CA MET A 4 34.07 -11.16 -7.15
C MET A 4 34.19 -9.92 -8.05
N THR A 5 34.01 -10.13 -9.34
CA THR A 5 33.89 -9.02 -10.29
C THR A 5 32.49 -8.41 -10.22
N ARG A 6 32.32 -7.23 -10.79
CA ARG A 6 31.00 -6.58 -10.92
C ARG A 6 30.02 -7.46 -11.70
N THR A 7 30.50 -8.19 -12.69
CA THR A 7 29.71 -9.15 -13.48
C THR A 7 29.25 -10.32 -12.60
N ASP A 8 30.13 -10.83 -11.73
CA ASP A 8 29.78 -11.91 -10.80
C ASP A 8 28.70 -11.45 -9.81
N LEU A 9 28.78 -10.22 -9.32
CA LEU A 9 27.77 -9.63 -8.44
C LEU A 9 26.41 -9.48 -9.15
N SER A 10 26.41 -9.03 -10.40
CA SER A 10 25.20 -8.92 -11.19
C SER A 10 24.51 -10.27 -11.40
N ALA A 11 25.30 -11.32 -11.65
CA ALA A 11 24.79 -12.69 -11.77
C ALA A 11 24.17 -13.20 -10.46
N LEU A 12 24.72 -12.83 -9.30
CA LEU A 12 24.16 -13.19 -8.00
C LEU A 12 22.75 -12.66 -7.78
N TYR A 13 22.40 -11.54 -8.37
CA TYR A 13 21.06 -10.93 -8.21
C TYR A 13 19.94 -11.92 -8.55
N GLU A 14 20.12 -12.71 -9.60
CA GLU A 14 19.16 -13.75 -10.00
C GLU A 14 19.41 -15.10 -9.33
N GLN A 15 20.67 -15.43 -9.02
CA GLN A 15 21.03 -16.75 -8.51
C GLN A 15 20.88 -16.86 -7.00
N ASP A 16 21.26 -15.82 -6.24
CA ASP A 16 21.21 -15.78 -4.80
C ASP A 16 21.07 -14.32 -4.32
N PHE A 17 19.83 -13.88 -4.25
CA PHE A 17 19.49 -12.51 -3.87
C PHE A 17 20.02 -12.12 -2.48
N VAL A 18 19.95 -13.02 -1.51
CA VAL A 18 20.43 -12.75 -0.14
C VAL A 18 21.94 -12.53 -0.13
N GLU A 19 22.69 -13.39 -0.83
CA GLU A 19 24.14 -13.22 -0.96
C GLU A 19 24.49 -11.95 -1.74
N TRP A 20 23.73 -11.62 -2.79
CA TRP A 20 23.86 -10.37 -3.53
C TRP A 20 23.71 -9.15 -2.60
N THR A 21 22.68 -9.11 -1.75
CA THR A 21 22.49 -8.00 -0.80
C THR A 21 23.65 -7.88 0.18
N LYS A 22 24.11 -9.00 0.71
CA LYS A 22 25.23 -9.08 1.66
C LYS A 22 26.54 -8.55 1.06
N GLN A 23 26.88 -9.00 -0.14
CA GLN A 23 28.12 -8.56 -0.81
C GLN A 23 28.10 -7.07 -1.16
N ASN A 24 26.98 -6.57 -1.74
CA ASN A 24 26.87 -5.17 -2.10
C ASN A 24 26.84 -4.25 -0.87
N SER A 25 26.12 -4.62 0.20
CA SER A 25 26.09 -3.82 1.42
C SER A 25 27.47 -3.70 2.07
N LYS A 26 28.24 -4.78 2.04
CA LYS A 26 29.62 -4.81 2.54
C LYS A 26 30.56 -3.89 1.75
N LEU A 27 30.45 -3.92 0.42
CA LEU A 27 31.20 -3.03 -0.46
C LEU A 27 30.84 -1.55 -0.25
N LEU A 28 29.53 -1.26 -0.14
CA LEU A 28 29.07 0.11 0.14
C LEU A 28 29.62 0.65 1.47
N ARG A 29 29.56 -0.15 2.53
CA ARG A 29 30.09 0.24 3.85
C ARG A 29 31.58 0.49 3.87
N ARG A 30 32.32 -0.20 3.00
CA ARG A 30 33.78 -0.01 2.83
C ARG A 30 34.13 1.15 1.90
N GLY A 31 33.15 1.79 1.27
CA GLY A 31 33.38 2.85 0.30
C GLY A 31 33.85 2.36 -1.07
N CYS A 32 33.72 1.07 -1.36
CA CYS A 32 34.11 0.48 -2.64
C CYS A 32 33.05 0.69 -3.72
N PHE A 33 32.70 1.95 -4.00
CA PHE A 33 31.57 2.32 -4.86
C PHE A 33 31.73 1.89 -6.33
N ALA A 34 32.95 1.76 -6.82
CA ALA A 34 33.22 1.31 -8.18
C ALA A 34 32.94 -0.18 -8.40
N GLU A 35 32.85 -0.97 -7.31
CA GLU A 35 32.75 -2.42 -7.37
C GLU A 35 31.33 -2.93 -7.17
N VAL A 36 30.41 -2.08 -6.70
CA VAL A 36 29.03 -2.46 -6.44
C VAL A 36 28.21 -2.63 -7.73
N ASP A 37 27.17 -3.43 -7.66
CA ASP A 37 26.20 -3.62 -8.74
C ASP A 37 25.20 -2.46 -8.76
N VAL A 38 25.63 -1.34 -9.35
CA VAL A 38 24.88 -0.07 -9.34
C VAL A 38 23.48 -0.21 -9.93
N GLU A 39 23.35 -0.91 -11.05
CA GLU A 39 22.08 -1.04 -11.77
C GLU A 39 21.02 -1.75 -10.92
N HIS A 40 21.35 -2.91 -10.36
CA HIS A 40 20.41 -3.66 -9.54
C HIS A 40 20.17 -2.98 -8.18
N ILE A 41 21.17 -2.30 -7.60
CA ILE A 41 20.96 -1.50 -6.38
C ILE A 41 19.95 -0.38 -6.65
N ALA A 42 20.08 0.32 -7.77
CA ALA A 42 19.14 1.37 -8.16
C ALA A 42 17.71 0.83 -8.35
N GLU A 43 17.57 -0.32 -9.02
CA GLU A 43 16.29 -1.01 -9.17
C GLU A 43 15.65 -1.35 -7.82
N GLU A 44 16.42 -1.93 -6.91
CA GLU A 44 15.92 -2.30 -5.58
C GLU A 44 15.48 -1.08 -4.77
N ILE A 45 16.24 0.02 -4.82
CA ILE A 45 15.85 1.27 -4.15
C ILE A 45 14.55 1.83 -4.74
N GLU A 46 14.40 1.82 -6.06
CA GLU A 46 13.16 2.23 -6.72
C GLU A 46 11.98 1.35 -6.32
N ASP A 47 12.18 0.04 -6.27
CA ASP A 47 11.16 -0.93 -5.88
C ASP A 47 10.72 -0.74 -4.43
N MET A 48 11.63 -0.41 -3.53
CA MET A 48 11.30 -0.06 -2.14
C MET A 48 10.34 1.14 -2.07
N GLY A 49 10.58 2.17 -2.90
CA GLY A 49 9.70 3.34 -2.99
C GLY A 49 8.33 3.00 -3.60
N LYS A 50 8.32 2.20 -4.65
CA LYS A 50 7.08 1.72 -5.29
C LYS A 50 6.24 0.88 -4.32
N GLU A 51 6.86 0.05 -3.49
CA GLU A 51 6.16 -0.79 -2.52
C GLU A 51 5.42 0.08 -1.47
N GLN A 52 5.99 1.19 -1.04
CA GLN A 52 5.31 2.13 -0.13
C GLN A 52 4.05 2.73 -0.79
N LYS A 53 4.13 3.08 -2.08
CA LYS A 53 2.97 3.56 -2.84
C LYS A 53 1.88 2.50 -2.98
N HIS A 54 2.26 1.28 -3.33
CA HIS A 54 1.34 0.14 -3.44
C HIS A 54 0.69 -0.20 -2.10
N SER A 55 1.45 -0.12 -1.01
CA SER A 55 0.93 -0.32 0.34
C SER A 55 -0.17 0.71 0.66
N LEU A 56 0.07 1.98 0.34
CA LEU A 56 -0.93 3.04 0.50
C LEU A 56 -2.18 2.77 -0.34
N GLU A 57 -2.02 2.40 -1.61
CA GLU A 57 -3.14 2.04 -2.49
C GLU A 57 -3.98 0.91 -1.91
N ARG A 58 -3.33 -0.18 -1.46
CA ARG A 58 -4.01 -1.34 -0.86
C ARG A 58 -4.81 -0.96 0.37
N GLN A 59 -4.26 -0.11 1.25
CA GLN A 59 -4.96 0.32 2.45
C GLN A 59 -6.16 1.22 2.15
N ILE A 60 -6.04 2.11 1.16
CA ILE A 60 -7.16 2.95 0.73
C ILE A 60 -8.27 2.11 0.09
N ILE A 61 -7.93 1.13 -0.76
CA ILE A 61 -8.89 0.17 -1.32
C ILE A 61 -9.61 -0.58 -0.19
N ARG A 62 -8.85 -1.09 0.78
CA ARG A 62 -9.41 -1.82 1.93
C ARG A 62 -10.36 -0.96 2.74
N LEU A 63 -10.00 0.26 3.00
CA LEU A 63 -10.84 1.22 3.74
C LEU A 63 -12.14 1.50 2.97
N MET A 64 -12.05 1.84 1.69
CA MET A 64 -13.23 2.13 0.87
C MET A 64 -14.12 0.90 0.65
N LEU A 65 -13.53 -0.28 0.47
CA LEU A 65 -14.27 -1.53 0.40
C LEU A 65 -15.17 -1.72 1.63
N HIS A 66 -14.63 -1.51 2.83
CA HIS A 66 -15.39 -1.68 4.06
C HIS A 66 -16.39 -0.55 4.31
N LEU A 67 -16.07 0.68 3.87
CA LEU A 67 -17.04 1.80 3.88
C LEU A 67 -18.23 1.49 2.99
N LEU A 68 -18.00 1.01 1.78
CA LEU A 68 -19.06 0.61 0.84
C LEU A 68 -19.94 -0.51 1.42
N LYS A 69 -19.32 -1.53 2.00
CA LYS A 69 -20.07 -2.60 2.67
C LYS A 69 -20.89 -2.06 3.83
N TYR A 70 -20.32 -1.22 4.64
CA TYR A 70 -20.97 -0.64 5.81
C TYR A 70 -22.17 0.23 5.43
N GLU A 71 -22.05 1.07 4.41
CA GLU A 71 -23.13 1.94 3.95
C GLU A 71 -24.23 1.18 3.17
N PHE A 72 -23.86 0.25 2.30
CA PHE A 72 -24.79 -0.41 1.37
C PHE A 72 -25.28 -1.77 1.82
N GLN A 73 -24.78 -2.29 2.94
CA GLN A 73 -25.32 -3.48 3.60
C GLN A 73 -25.53 -3.27 5.11
N PRO A 74 -26.41 -2.35 5.51
CA PRO A 74 -26.59 -2.04 6.93
C PRO A 74 -27.02 -3.23 7.77
N GLY A 75 -27.77 -4.19 7.21
CA GLY A 75 -28.22 -5.38 7.91
C GLY A 75 -27.13 -6.41 8.20
N LYS A 76 -25.93 -6.25 7.61
CA LYS A 76 -24.78 -7.16 7.80
C LYS A 76 -23.59 -6.49 8.47
N ARG A 77 -23.75 -5.29 8.96
CA ARG A 77 -22.70 -4.57 9.70
C ARG A 77 -22.15 -5.44 10.81
N SER A 78 -20.83 -5.50 10.89
CA SER A 78 -20.15 -6.32 11.88
C SER A 78 -18.99 -5.55 12.51
N ARG A 79 -18.60 -6.00 13.71
CA ARG A 79 -17.42 -5.46 14.38
C ARG A 79 -16.15 -5.65 13.56
N SER A 80 -16.04 -6.74 12.81
CA SER A 80 -14.88 -6.99 11.96
C SER A 80 -14.69 -5.93 10.87
N TRP A 81 -15.79 -5.36 10.34
CA TRP A 81 -15.71 -4.27 9.38
C TRP A 81 -15.17 -2.99 10.02
N LEU A 82 -15.60 -2.69 11.24
CA LEU A 82 -15.10 -1.54 12.01
C LEU A 82 -13.59 -1.68 12.30
N VAL A 83 -13.15 -2.88 12.69
CA VAL A 83 -11.74 -3.19 12.92
C VAL A 83 -10.93 -3.03 11.62
N SER A 84 -11.46 -3.49 10.50
CA SER A 84 -10.79 -3.33 9.20
C SER A 84 -10.64 -1.87 8.80
N MET A 85 -11.67 -1.06 9.01
CA MET A 85 -11.60 0.38 8.75
C MET A 85 -10.60 1.09 9.65
N ALA A 86 -10.63 0.80 10.96
CA ALA A 86 -9.70 1.38 11.92
C ALA A 86 -8.25 0.99 11.61
N SER A 87 -8.00 -0.29 11.31
CA SER A 87 -6.66 -0.78 10.95
C SER A 87 -6.13 -0.12 9.69
N ALA A 88 -6.97 0.03 8.67
CA ALA A 88 -6.59 0.70 7.43
C ALA A 88 -6.20 2.18 7.69
N ARG A 89 -6.99 2.89 8.50
CA ARG A 89 -6.69 4.28 8.87
C ARG A 89 -5.38 4.41 9.62
N ILE A 90 -5.10 3.52 10.55
CA ILE A 90 -3.84 3.47 11.31
C ILE A 90 -2.66 3.29 10.34
N GLU A 91 -2.75 2.33 9.42
CA GLU A 91 -1.68 2.07 8.46
C GLU A 91 -1.48 3.23 7.48
N ILE A 92 -2.55 3.84 6.98
CA ILE A 92 -2.46 5.02 6.11
C ILE A 92 -1.77 6.17 6.85
N THR A 93 -2.17 6.43 8.08
CA THR A 93 -1.55 7.47 8.92
C THR A 93 -0.06 7.23 9.12
N ARG A 94 0.33 5.97 9.40
CA ARG A 94 1.73 5.57 9.54
C ARG A 94 2.52 5.82 8.25
N LEU A 95 1.99 5.34 7.12
CA LEU A 95 2.63 5.50 5.80
C LEU A 95 2.87 6.97 5.45
N LEU A 96 1.88 7.84 5.70
CA LEU A 96 1.98 9.28 5.40
C LEU A 96 2.89 10.03 6.36
N ARG A 97 2.98 9.57 7.62
CA ARG A 97 3.93 10.12 8.59
C ARG A 97 5.37 9.76 8.22
N GLU A 98 5.61 8.51 7.82
CA GLU A 98 6.93 8.03 7.41
C GLU A 98 7.32 8.54 6.02
N ASN A 99 6.35 8.80 5.14
CA ASN A 99 6.54 9.22 3.76
C ASN A 99 5.67 10.44 3.43
N PRO A 100 6.01 11.65 3.94
CA PRO A 100 5.17 12.85 3.72
C PRO A 100 4.95 13.20 2.24
N SER A 101 5.88 12.82 1.36
CA SER A 101 5.75 13.03 -0.09
C SER A 101 4.56 12.31 -0.72
N LEU A 102 4.01 11.29 -0.03
CA LEU A 102 2.83 10.55 -0.50
C LEU A 102 1.49 11.25 -0.22
N LYS A 103 1.47 12.34 0.55
CA LYS A 103 0.22 13.05 0.92
C LYS A 103 -0.58 13.52 -0.30
N ARG A 104 0.09 14.02 -1.32
CA ARG A 104 -0.57 14.44 -2.56
C ARG A 104 -1.20 13.26 -3.30
N LEU A 105 -0.47 12.16 -3.41
CA LEU A 105 -0.97 10.92 -4.00
C LEU A 105 -2.18 10.39 -3.22
N ALA A 106 -2.11 10.39 -1.89
CA ALA A 106 -3.19 9.91 -1.02
C ALA A 106 -4.52 10.61 -1.30
N ARG A 107 -4.50 11.91 -1.56
CA ARG A 107 -5.72 12.69 -1.90
C ARG A 107 -6.31 12.29 -3.25
N GLN A 108 -5.49 11.84 -4.19
CA GLN A 108 -5.92 11.44 -5.53
C GLN A 108 -6.39 9.98 -5.59
N LEU A 109 -5.91 9.15 -4.68
CA LEU A 109 -6.14 7.71 -4.72
C LEU A 109 -7.61 7.28 -4.58
N PRO A 110 -8.47 7.89 -3.73
CA PRO A 110 -9.85 7.44 -3.62
C PRO A 110 -10.56 7.37 -4.96
N ALA A 111 -10.51 8.41 -5.76
CA ALA A 111 -11.12 8.42 -7.09
C ALA A 111 -10.46 7.42 -8.04
N LYS A 112 -9.13 7.31 -7.98
CA LYS A 112 -8.34 6.44 -8.86
C LYS A 112 -8.61 4.95 -8.63
N VAL A 113 -8.68 4.53 -7.37
CA VAL A 113 -8.81 3.10 -6.99
C VAL A 113 -10.26 2.70 -6.70
N TYR A 114 -11.20 3.61 -6.77
CA TYR A 114 -12.62 3.35 -6.51
C TYR A 114 -13.18 2.16 -7.31
N PRO A 115 -12.90 2.01 -8.63
CA PRO A 115 -13.38 0.87 -9.39
C PRO A 115 -12.95 -0.48 -8.80
N GLN A 116 -11.75 -0.56 -8.24
CA GLN A 116 -11.25 -1.76 -7.58
C GLN A 116 -11.99 -2.04 -6.27
N ALA A 117 -12.24 -0.99 -5.47
CA ALA A 117 -13.00 -1.10 -4.23
C ALA A 117 -14.44 -1.58 -4.50
N VAL A 118 -15.10 -1.05 -5.53
CA VAL A 118 -16.45 -1.48 -5.95
C VAL A 118 -16.45 -2.94 -6.40
N LYS A 119 -15.47 -3.34 -7.19
CA LYS A 119 -15.33 -4.73 -7.65
C LYS A 119 -15.25 -5.70 -6.47
N LEU A 120 -14.41 -5.39 -5.49
CA LEU A 120 -14.24 -6.21 -4.29
C LEU A 120 -15.50 -6.19 -3.40
N ALA A 121 -16.11 -5.01 -3.23
CA ALA A 121 -17.36 -4.89 -2.49
C ALA A 121 -18.49 -5.72 -3.12
N ALA A 122 -18.63 -5.66 -4.43
CA ALA A 122 -19.62 -6.45 -5.17
C ALA A 122 -19.39 -7.97 -4.98
N LEU A 123 -18.13 -8.42 -5.07
CA LEU A 123 -17.78 -9.83 -4.86
C LEU A 123 -18.05 -10.28 -3.43
N GLN A 124 -17.72 -9.49 -2.44
CA GLN A 124 -17.87 -9.86 -1.03
C GLN A 124 -19.32 -9.77 -0.54
N THR A 125 -20.13 -8.88 -1.11
CA THR A 125 -21.51 -8.67 -0.69
C THR A 125 -22.51 -9.49 -1.50
N GLY A 126 -22.14 -9.93 -2.70
CA GLY A 126 -23.06 -10.51 -3.66
C GLY A 126 -23.99 -9.50 -4.34
N LEU A 127 -23.85 -8.20 -4.02
CA LEU A 127 -24.58 -7.14 -4.70
C LEU A 127 -23.97 -6.86 -6.08
N GLY A 128 -24.80 -6.47 -7.05
CA GLY A 128 -24.29 -6.03 -8.35
C GLY A 128 -23.53 -4.71 -8.23
N LYS A 129 -22.56 -4.46 -9.13
CA LYS A 129 -21.80 -3.18 -9.17
C LYS A 129 -22.71 -1.96 -9.24
N LYS A 130 -23.87 -2.07 -9.87
CA LYS A 130 -24.87 -1.01 -9.98
C LYS A 130 -25.51 -0.61 -8.64
N SER A 131 -25.35 -1.43 -7.60
CA SER A 131 -25.81 -1.12 -6.25
C SER A 131 -24.95 -0.06 -5.56
N PHE A 132 -23.77 0.22 -6.12
CA PHE A 132 -22.84 1.22 -5.60
C PHE A 132 -22.83 2.46 -6.51
N PRO A 133 -22.47 3.65 -5.97
CA PRO A 133 -22.33 4.85 -6.79
C PRO A 133 -21.44 4.62 -8.01
N ALA A 134 -21.81 5.20 -9.15
CA ALA A 134 -21.04 5.06 -10.40
C ALA A 134 -19.68 5.76 -10.28
N GLU A 135 -19.63 6.87 -9.56
CA GLU A 135 -18.41 7.64 -9.27
C GLU A 135 -18.07 7.55 -7.78
N CYS A 136 -16.80 7.77 -7.45
CA CYS A 136 -16.33 7.74 -6.07
C CYS A 136 -17.06 8.82 -5.23
N PRO A 137 -17.85 8.43 -4.20
CA PRO A 137 -18.53 9.39 -3.35
C PRO A 137 -17.66 9.94 -2.23
N TYR A 138 -16.41 9.51 -2.15
CA TYR A 138 -15.54 9.78 -1.02
C TYR A 138 -14.38 10.71 -1.38
N HIS A 139 -14.10 11.63 -0.46
CA HIS A 139 -12.84 12.37 -0.42
C HIS A 139 -11.89 11.76 0.59
N PHE A 140 -10.58 11.96 0.40
CA PHE A 140 -9.57 11.39 1.29
C PHE A 140 -9.77 11.78 2.75
N GLU A 141 -10.00 13.06 3.02
CA GLU A 141 -10.25 13.56 4.38
C GLU A 141 -11.48 12.92 5.04
N GLN A 142 -12.52 12.66 4.25
CA GLN A 142 -13.74 12.00 4.71
C GLN A 142 -13.48 10.53 5.11
N ILE A 143 -12.79 9.77 4.26
CA ILE A 143 -12.51 8.35 4.57
C ILE A 143 -11.57 8.19 5.76
N MET A 144 -10.72 9.19 6.03
CA MET A 144 -9.82 9.20 7.18
C MET A 144 -10.47 9.66 8.47
N ASN A 145 -11.66 10.24 8.41
CA ASN A 145 -12.41 10.63 9.60
C ASN A 145 -12.96 9.40 10.32
N GLU A 146 -12.56 9.19 11.58
CA GLU A 146 -12.98 8.07 12.41
C GLU A 146 -14.47 8.04 12.68
N ASP A 147 -15.14 9.20 12.65
CA ASP A 147 -16.58 9.34 12.85
C ASP A 147 -17.38 9.11 11.57
N PHE A 148 -16.72 8.80 10.47
CA PHE A 148 -17.38 8.53 9.19
C PHE A 148 -17.33 7.02 8.85
N PRO A 149 -18.46 6.40 8.44
CA PRO A 149 -19.83 6.98 8.45
C PRO A 149 -20.39 7.16 9.88
N PRO A 150 -21.42 8.00 10.08
CA PRO A 150 -22.00 8.20 11.42
C PRO A 150 -22.40 6.90 12.09
N GLY A 151 -22.09 6.72 13.38
CA GLY A 151 -22.35 5.51 14.15
C GLY A 151 -21.32 4.39 13.93
N SER A 152 -20.23 4.63 13.18
CA SER A 152 -19.16 3.66 12.96
C SER A 152 -18.04 3.73 14.00
N ASN A 153 -17.98 4.81 14.78
CA ASN A 153 -17.01 4.98 15.84
C ASN A 153 -17.47 4.24 17.10
N PRO A 154 -16.71 3.25 17.62
CA PRO A 154 -17.10 2.49 18.80
C PRO A 154 -17.04 3.31 20.11
N GLU A 155 -16.50 4.53 20.09
CA GLU A 155 -16.46 5.43 21.26
C GLU A 155 -17.73 6.28 21.40
N GLU A 156 -18.64 6.22 20.44
CA GLU A 156 -20.01 6.77 20.53
C GLU A 156 -20.96 5.74 21.16
#